data_704315d408aefeeffca8df16f71d4fbc
#
_entry.id   704315d408aefeeffca8df16f71d4fbc
#
_cell.length_a   1.000
_cell.length_b   1.000
_cell.length_c   1.000
_cell.angle_alpha   90.00
_cell.angle_beta   90.00
_cell.angle_gamma   90.00
#
_symmetry.space_group_name_H-M   'P 1'
#
loop_
_entity.id
_entity.type
_entity.pdbx_description
1 polymer ?
#
loop_
_entity_poly.entity_id
_entity_poly.type
_entity_poly.pdbx_seq_one_letter_code
_entity_poly.pdbx_strand_id
1 'polypeptide(L)'
;MKFQANRDVFSEAVSFAVKLLPQRTTLPILSGVLIETTDTGLQLSSFDYEVSAQTQIAAEVEEPGRVLVSGRLLAEIAAKLPNAPVQFSTEESKIVVRAGSANFTLLSMPVEEYPSIPQVDGEAGLVPAEEFAEAVAQVGVAASRDDVTPVITGVQLEVGNNTLGLVATDRYRVAVREIDWDNGTTSGEAQTALVPARTLTEIGKTFGHSGTVSISITNRDDRELIAFTADKKTVTSLLIKGNFPPVRRLFPEQVDNYAVINTAELIEATRRVSLVLEREAALRYTFTADGLTLEAIGSEQAQASESIDALLTGQETVVSLKPQFLLDGLGAVHSEFVRISFTKTENPNKPGPVLITSQTSKDQSGSDSYKYLLQPNLLLR
;
A
#
# COMPACT_ATOMS: atom_id res chain seq x y z
N MET A 1 32.91 0.67 -19.27
CA MET A 1 32.26 -0.19 -18.28
C MET A 1 32.09 -1.59 -18.86
N LYS A 2 32.46 -2.61 -18.10
CA LYS A 2 32.29 -4.00 -18.53
C LYS A 2 32.10 -4.90 -17.32
N PHE A 3 31.05 -5.74 -17.33
CA PHE A 3 30.76 -6.68 -16.25
C PHE A 3 30.01 -7.92 -16.73
N GLN A 4 30.00 -8.94 -15.87
CA GLN A 4 29.20 -10.14 -16.01
C GLN A 4 28.39 -10.38 -14.74
N ALA A 5 27.11 -10.73 -14.89
CA ALA A 5 26.20 -10.99 -13.78
C ALA A 5 25.32 -12.22 -14.04
N ASN A 6 24.79 -12.82 -12.98
CA ASN A 6 23.78 -13.86 -13.09
C ASN A 6 22.50 -13.25 -13.72
N ARG A 7 21.93 -13.98 -14.67
CA ARG A 7 20.76 -13.51 -15.43
C ARG A 7 19.56 -13.21 -14.54
N ASP A 8 19.21 -14.08 -13.62
CA ASP A 8 18.03 -13.92 -12.75
C ASP A 8 18.23 -12.79 -11.75
N VAL A 9 19.42 -12.68 -11.17
CA VAL A 9 19.80 -11.58 -10.26
C VAL A 9 19.76 -10.23 -10.98
N PHE A 10 20.31 -10.15 -12.17
CA PHE A 10 20.30 -8.94 -12.99
C PHE A 10 18.88 -8.54 -13.40
N SER A 11 18.08 -9.49 -13.89
CA SER A 11 16.70 -9.26 -14.30
C SER A 11 15.82 -8.77 -13.14
N GLU A 12 15.96 -9.38 -11.96
CA GLU A 12 15.25 -8.94 -10.76
C GLU A 12 15.64 -7.53 -10.34
N ALA A 13 16.93 -7.20 -10.37
CA ALA A 13 17.42 -5.88 -10.01
C ALA A 13 16.91 -4.78 -10.95
N VAL A 14 16.93 -5.02 -12.26
CA VAL A 14 16.38 -4.08 -13.24
C VAL A 14 14.88 -3.91 -13.07
N SER A 15 14.15 -5.01 -12.89
CA SER A 15 12.71 -4.99 -12.65
C SER A 15 12.36 -4.17 -11.40
N PHE A 16 13.09 -4.37 -10.32
CA PHE A 16 12.92 -3.59 -9.08
C PHE A 16 13.14 -2.10 -9.32
N ALA A 17 14.23 -1.71 -9.98
CA ALA A 17 14.56 -0.32 -10.24
C ALA A 17 13.51 0.36 -11.15
N VAL A 18 12.91 -0.37 -12.09
CA VAL A 18 11.94 0.17 -13.05
C VAL A 18 10.51 0.25 -12.48
N LYS A 19 10.16 -0.61 -11.54
CA LYS A 19 8.80 -0.80 -11.03
C LYS A 19 8.15 0.48 -10.49
N LEU A 20 8.92 1.33 -9.86
CA LEU A 20 8.47 2.59 -9.26
C LEU A 20 8.58 3.79 -10.21
N LEU A 21 9.15 3.61 -11.39
CA LEU A 21 9.22 4.68 -12.39
C LEU A 21 7.83 5.04 -12.91
N PRO A 22 7.54 6.32 -13.13
CA PRO A 22 6.26 6.74 -13.69
C PRO A 22 6.07 6.18 -15.09
N GLN A 23 4.85 5.84 -15.43
CA GLN A 23 4.53 5.32 -16.78
C GLN A 23 4.77 6.35 -17.86
N ARG A 24 4.61 7.63 -17.54
CA ARG A 24 4.88 8.77 -18.42
C ARG A 24 5.63 9.82 -17.62
N THR A 25 6.76 10.24 -18.12
CA THR A 25 7.53 11.34 -17.56
C THR A 25 7.62 12.47 -18.55
N THR A 26 7.62 13.70 -18.06
CA THR A 26 7.85 14.90 -18.86
C THR A 26 9.33 15.10 -19.19
N LEU A 27 10.21 14.47 -18.41
CA LEU A 27 11.67 14.52 -18.58
C LEU A 27 12.17 13.13 -19.00
N PRO A 28 12.55 12.93 -20.26
CA PRO A 28 13.00 11.62 -20.77
C PRO A 28 14.14 11.00 -19.96
N ILE A 29 15.03 11.80 -19.41
CA ILE A 29 16.17 11.34 -18.59
C ILE A 29 15.72 10.52 -17.37
N LEU A 30 14.55 10.81 -16.79
CA LEU A 30 14.01 10.10 -15.63
C LEU A 30 13.42 8.72 -15.96
N SER A 31 13.32 8.36 -17.23
CA SER A 31 12.98 7.00 -17.67
C SER A 31 14.16 6.03 -17.61
N GLY A 32 15.35 6.53 -17.34
CA GLY A 32 16.57 5.77 -17.28
C GLY A 32 16.78 5.06 -15.95
N VAL A 33 17.52 3.95 -16.02
CA VAL A 33 18.12 3.28 -14.86
C VAL A 33 19.62 3.56 -14.86
N LEU A 34 20.12 4.06 -13.74
CA LEU A 34 21.54 4.29 -13.52
C LEU A 34 22.19 2.99 -13.03
N ILE A 35 23.18 2.53 -13.74
CA ILE A 35 23.98 1.37 -13.36
C ILE A 35 25.41 1.85 -13.04
N GLU A 36 25.85 1.57 -11.82
CA GLU A 36 27.17 1.96 -11.34
C GLU A 36 27.91 0.72 -10.80
N THR A 37 29.18 0.62 -11.10
CA THR A 37 30.03 -0.42 -10.48
C THR A 37 30.43 -0.03 -9.07
N THR A 38 30.47 -1.01 -8.18
CA THR A 38 30.92 -0.88 -6.80
C THR A 38 32.08 -1.84 -6.54
N ASP A 39 32.68 -1.77 -5.36
CA ASP A 39 33.76 -2.68 -4.97
C ASP A 39 33.36 -4.16 -4.94
N THR A 40 32.05 -4.45 -4.79
CA THR A 40 31.51 -5.78 -4.65
C THR A 40 30.56 -6.21 -5.77
N GLY A 41 30.29 -5.34 -6.72
CA GLY A 41 29.35 -5.63 -7.81
C GLY A 41 28.78 -4.39 -8.47
N LEU A 42 27.45 -4.31 -8.50
CA LEU A 42 26.70 -3.24 -9.15
C LEU A 42 25.70 -2.61 -8.19
N GLN A 43 25.46 -1.31 -8.40
CA GLN A 43 24.31 -0.61 -7.87
C GLN A 43 23.42 -0.14 -9.04
N LEU A 44 22.15 -0.49 -8.99
CA LEU A 44 21.14 -0.02 -9.92
C LEU A 44 20.24 0.98 -9.20
N SER A 45 19.97 2.10 -9.84
CA SER A 45 19.18 3.19 -9.24
C SER A 45 18.19 3.76 -10.23
N SER A 46 17.04 4.18 -9.72
CA SER A 46 16.07 5.00 -10.44
C SER A 46 15.60 6.16 -9.56
N PHE A 47 15.20 7.26 -10.18
CA PHE A 47 14.74 8.45 -9.48
C PHE A 47 13.84 9.31 -10.36
N ASP A 48 12.75 9.85 -9.80
CA ASP A 48 11.82 10.72 -10.50
C ASP A 48 11.56 12.06 -9.75
N TYR A 49 12.45 12.43 -8.85
CA TYR A 49 12.37 13.55 -7.89
C TYR A 49 11.40 13.32 -6.71
N GLU A 50 10.49 12.37 -6.78
CA GLU A 50 9.57 12.02 -5.69
C GLU A 50 9.95 10.70 -5.02
N VAL A 51 10.28 9.70 -5.83
CA VAL A 51 10.62 8.35 -5.37
C VAL A 51 11.94 7.92 -5.98
N SER A 52 12.79 7.30 -5.19
CA SER A 52 13.99 6.60 -5.67
C SER A 52 13.98 5.15 -5.27
N ALA A 53 14.54 4.31 -6.12
CA ALA A 53 14.79 2.90 -5.83
C ALA A 53 16.26 2.58 -6.10
N GLN A 54 16.90 1.91 -5.16
CA GLN A 54 18.29 1.47 -5.26
C GLN A 54 18.43 0.02 -4.86
N THR A 55 19.21 -0.75 -5.60
CA THR A 55 19.54 -2.14 -5.25
C THR A 55 20.99 -2.44 -5.56
N GLN A 56 21.60 -3.28 -4.75
CA GLN A 56 22.96 -3.76 -4.93
C GLN A 56 22.94 -5.25 -5.26
N ILE A 57 23.69 -5.64 -6.27
CA ILE A 57 23.85 -7.04 -6.69
C ILE A 57 25.31 -7.39 -6.87
N ALA A 58 25.62 -8.69 -6.72
CA ALA A 58 26.93 -9.21 -7.05
C ALA A 58 27.14 -9.25 -8.57
N ALA A 59 28.32 -8.93 -9.02
CA ALA A 59 28.74 -9.03 -10.40
C ALA A 59 30.28 -9.12 -10.48
N GLU A 60 30.77 -9.72 -11.55
CA GLU A 60 32.19 -9.70 -11.91
C GLU A 60 32.46 -8.45 -12.76
N VAL A 61 33.14 -7.49 -12.20
CA VAL A 61 33.47 -6.23 -12.88
C VAL A 61 34.86 -6.30 -13.49
N GLU A 62 34.94 -6.22 -14.82
CA GLU A 62 36.21 -6.14 -15.55
C GLU A 62 36.66 -4.69 -15.71
N GLU A 63 35.75 -3.80 -16.05
CA GLU A 63 36.00 -2.37 -16.22
C GLU A 63 34.98 -1.56 -15.42
N PRO A 64 35.42 -0.76 -14.44
CA PRO A 64 34.50 0.09 -13.67
C PRO A 64 33.88 1.21 -14.52
N GLY A 65 32.77 1.74 -14.06
CA GLY A 65 32.09 2.85 -14.70
C GLY A 65 30.67 3.05 -14.24
N ARG A 66 29.99 3.95 -14.93
CA ARG A 66 28.58 4.24 -14.74
C ARG A 66 27.90 4.50 -16.07
N VAL A 67 26.64 4.10 -16.21
CA VAL A 67 25.89 4.27 -17.43
C VAL A 67 24.41 4.48 -17.10
N LEU A 68 23.73 5.26 -17.94
CA LEU A 68 22.29 5.46 -17.88
C LEU A 68 21.66 4.83 -19.12
N VAL A 69 20.66 4.01 -18.91
CA VAL A 69 19.99 3.24 -19.98
C VAL A 69 18.47 3.27 -19.80
N SER A 70 17.72 3.21 -20.88
CA SER A 70 16.27 3.11 -20.83
C SER A 70 15.83 1.94 -19.94
N GLY A 71 15.17 2.26 -18.82
CA GLY A 71 14.83 1.27 -17.79
C GLY A 71 13.84 0.21 -18.27
N ARG A 72 12.77 0.64 -18.93
CA ARG A 72 11.74 -0.28 -19.42
C ARG A 72 12.26 -1.24 -20.48
N LEU A 73 12.98 -0.71 -21.45
CA LEU A 73 13.56 -1.54 -22.50
C LEU A 73 14.55 -2.54 -21.93
N LEU A 74 15.43 -2.12 -21.02
CA LEU A 74 16.35 -3.03 -20.34
C LEU A 74 15.60 -4.09 -19.52
N ALA A 75 14.54 -3.74 -18.83
CA ALA A 75 13.72 -4.68 -18.05
C ALA A 75 13.06 -5.73 -18.96
N GLU A 76 12.51 -5.32 -20.09
CA GLU A 76 11.90 -6.24 -21.07
C GLU A 76 12.93 -7.20 -21.67
N ILE A 77 14.11 -6.71 -21.99
CA ILE A 77 15.21 -7.51 -22.49
C ILE A 77 15.67 -8.50 -21.41
N ALA A 78 15.98 -8.01 -20.22
CA ALA A 78 16.51 -8.82 -19.11
C ALA A 78 15.57 -9.96 -18.72
N ALA A 79 14.25 -9.71 -18.74
CA ALA A 79 13.24 -10.73 -18.42
C ALA A 79 13.17 -11.89 -19.44
N LYS A 80 13.64 -11.65 -20.68
CA LYS A 80 13.55 -12.61 -21.79
C LYS A 80 14.91 -13.16 -22.25
N LEU A 81 15.99 -12.77 -21.61
CA LEU A 81 17.31 -13.33 -21.92
C LEU A 81 17.34 -14.84 -21.67
N PRO A 82 18.11 -15.60 -22.48
CA PRO A 82 18.33 -17.02 -22.22
C PRO A 82 19.01 -17.22 -20.86
N ASN A 83 18.84 -18.41 -20.30
CA ASN A 83 19.44 -18.78 -19.01
C ASN A 83 20.95 -18.99 -19.16
N ALA A 84 21.67 -17.90 -19.26
CA ALA A 84 23.12 -17.84 -19.39
C ALA A 84 23.62 -16.54 -18.69
N PRO A 85 24.89 -16.48 -18.28
CA PRO A 85 25.46 -15.25 -17.71
C PRO A 85 25.27 -14.05 -18.61
N VAL A 86 24.88 -12.93 -18.03
CA VAL A 86 24.69 -11.67 -18.74
C VAL A 86 26.03 -10.92 -18.82
N GLN A 87 26.50 -10.67 -20.02
CA GLN A 87 27.66 -9.82 -20.29
C GLN A 87 27.17 -8.45 -20.74
N PHE A 88 27.64 -7.43 -20.07
CA PHE A 88 27.27 -6.05 -20.32
C PHE A 88 28.54 -5.22 -20.59
N SER A 89 28.56 -4.50 -21.71
CA SER A 89 29.67 -3.61 -22.04
C SER A 89 29.19 -2.32 -22.66
N THR A 90 29.94 -1.23 -22.42
CA THR A 90 29.72 0.06 -23.07
C THR A 90 30.78 0.31 -24.12
N GLU A 91 30.34 0.69 -25.32
CA GLU A 91 31.19 1.04 -26.46
C GLU A 91 30.78 2.44 -26.99
N GLU A 92 31.51 3.46 -26.61
CA GLU A 92 31.14 4.85 -26.88
C GLU A 92 29.73 5.21 -26.33
N SER A 93 28.77 5.48 -27.21
CA SER A 93 27.37 5.75 -26.85
C SER A 93 26.45 4.53 -26.89
N LYS A 94 27.02 3.35 -27.13
CA LYS A 94 26.27 2.10 -27.24
C LYS A 94 26.49 1.21 -26.03
N ILE A 95 25.43 0.45 -25.68
CA ILE A 95 25.44 -0.58 -24.66
C ILE A 95 25.16 -1.89 -25.35
N VAL A 96 26.02 -2.88 -25.11
CA VAL A 96 25.88 -4.24 -25.63
C VAL A 96 25.56 -5.19 -24.49
N VAL A 97 24.42 -5.87 -24.60
CA VAL A 97 23.97 -6.89 -23.64
C VAL A 97 23.94 -8.24 -24.34
N ARG A 98 24.70 -9.21 -23.79
CA ARG A 98 24.82 -10.57 -24.35
C ARG A 98 24.47 -11.60 -23.29
N ALA A 99 23.73 -12.62 -23.69
CA ALA A 99 23.52 -13.82 -22.91
C ALA A 99 23.34 -15.03 -23.85
N GLY A 100 24.19 -16.04 -23.73
CA GLY A 100 24.23 -17.15 -24.69
C GLY A 100 24.47 -16.65 -26.12
N SER A 101 23.55 -16.95 -27.03
CA SER A 101 23.59 -16.49 -28.42
C SER A 101 22.80 -15.19 -28.65
N ALA A 102 22.10 -14.70 -27.64
CA ALA A 102 21.33 -13.43 -27.74
C ALA A 102 22.26 -12.22 -27.59
N ASN A 103 22.07 -11.23 -28.44
CA ASN A 103 22.85 -10.01 -28.48
C ASN A 103 21.97 -8.81 -28.72
N PHE A 104 22.00 -7.84 -27.81
CA PHE A 104 21.22 -6.60 -27.90
C PHE A 104 22.15 -5.41 -27.87
N THR A 105 21.85 -4.41 -28.67
CA THR A 105 22.56 -3.14 -28.68
C THR A 105 21.57 -2.01 -28.39
N LEU A 106 21.86 -1.21 -27.37
CA LEU A 106 21.05 -0.09 -26.91
C LEU A 106 21.86 1.20 -26.98
N LEU A 107 21.17 2.33 -27.09
CA LEU A 107 21.82 3.63 -26.92
C LEU A 107 21.86 3.99 -25.43
N SER A 108 23.00 4.50 -24.96
CA SER A 108 23.12 5.10 -23.63
C SER A 108 22.45 6.47 -23.60
N MET A 109 21.95 6.85 -22.44
CA MET A 109 21.46 8.19 -22.16
C MET A 109 22.60 9.02 -21.51
N PRO A 110 22.55 10.38 -21.58
CA PRO A 110 23.59 11.22 -20.99
C PRO A 110 23.56 11.13 -19.45
N VAL A 111 24.49 10.39 -18.89
CA VAL A 111 24.55 10.11 -17.44
C VAL A 111 24.82 11.38 -16.61
N GLU A 112 25.47 12.37 -17.17
CA GLU A 112 25.78 13.65 -16.52
C GLU A 112 24.51 14.48 -16.23
N GLU A 113 23.46 14.25 -16.97
CA GLU A 113 22.16 14.93 -16.81
C GLU A 113 21.27 14.28 -15.76
N TYR A 114 21.65 13.10 -15.27
CA TYR A 114 20.85 12.39 -14.27
C TYR A 114 20.94 13.06 -12.90
N PRO A 115 19.79 13.31 -12.22
CA PRO A 115 19.81 14.00 -10.93
C PRO A 115 20.48 13.18 -9.83
N SER A 116 21.04 13.87 -8.85
CA SER A 116 21.56 13.23 -7.65
C SER A 116 20.44 12.63 -6.81
N ILE A 117 20.60 11.38 -6.42
CA ILE A 117 19.61 10.66 -5.62
C ILE A 117 19.80 11.01 -4.14
N PRO A 118 18.75 11.49 -3.45
CA PRO A 118 18.85 11.82 -2.04
C PRO A 118 19.09 10.58 -1.19
N GLN A 119 19.98 10.71 -0.20
CA GLN A 119 20.24 9.68 0.80
C GLN A 119 19.48 10.00 2.08
N VAL A 120 18.98 8.96 2.76
CA VAL A 120 18.33 9.08 4.06
C VAL A 120 19.27 8.57 5.13
N ASP A 121 19.65 9.47 6.06
CA ASP A 121 20.58 9.20 7.17
C ASP A 121 19.84 9.28 8.53
N GLY A 122 18.65 8.74 8.63
CA GLY A 122 17.89 8.68 9.87
C GLY A 122 18.17 7.40 10.68
N GLU A 123 17.88 7.47 11.97
CA GLU A 123 17.78 6.24 12.76
C GLU A 123 16.62 5.41 12.25
N ALA A 124 16.85 4.11 12.12
CA ALA A 124 15.88 3.19 11.57
C ALA A 124 15.16 2.41 12.66
N GLY A 125 13.85 2.26 12.52
CA GLY A 125 13.10 1.24 13.23
C GLY A 125 12.86 0.02 12.35
N LEU A 126 12.54 -1.09 12.97
CA LEU A 126 12.36 -2.38 12.31
C LEU A 126 10.93 -2.89 12.46
N VAL A 127 10.40 -3.45 11.36
CA VAL A 127 9.10 -4.12 11.35
C VAL A 127 9.22 -5.47 10.64
N PRO A 128 8.42 -6.49 11.03
CA PRO A 128 8.30 -7.71 10.25
C PRO A 128 7.72 -7.38 8.86
N ALA A 129 8.39 -7.83 7.80
CA ALA A 129 8.03 -7.47 6.43
C ALA A 129 6.63 -7.94 6.02
N GLU A 130 6.25 -9.16 6.37
CA GLU A 130 4.94 -9.73 6.07
C GLU A 130 3.82 -8.96 6.77
N GLU A 131 3.98 -8.66 8.04
CA GLU A 131 3.01 -7.90 8.83
C GLU A 131 2.87 -6.45 8.33
N PHE A 132 3.99 -5.83 7.96
CA PHE A 132 4.00 -4.51 7.35
C PHE A 132 3.27 -4.50 5.99
N ALA A 133 3.54 -5.46 5.12
CA ALA A 133 2.87 -5.59 3.83
C ALA A 133 1.36 -5.81 3.99
N GLU A 134 0.95 -6.63 4.94
CA GLU A 134 -0.46 -6.84 5.31
C GLU A 134 -1.10 -5.54 5.79
N ALA A 135 -0.47 -4.83 6.71
CA ALA A 135 -0.97 -3.56 7.24
C ALA A 135 -1.14 -2.50 6.16
N VAL A 136 -0.18 -2.38 5.26
CA VAL A 136 -0.24 -1.47 4.10
C VAL A 136 -1.42 -1.80 3.19
N ALA A 137 -1.65 -3.07 2.89
CA ALA A 137 -2.77 -3.51 2.07
C ALA A 137 -4.13 -3.24 2.75
N GLN A 138 -4.22 -3.49 4.05
CA GLN A 138 -5.43 -3.27 4.84
C GLN A 138 -5.84 -1.80 4.92
N VAL A 139 -4.87 -0.91 5.08
CA VAL A 139 -5.09 0.53 5.30
C VAL A 139 -5.11 1.32 4.00
N GLY A 140 -4.24 1.01 3.06
CA GLY A 140 -4.06 1.76 1.82
C GLY A 140 -5.32 1.87 0.96
N VAL A 141 -6.22 0.89 1.04
CA VAL A 141 -7.50 0.88 0.31
C VAL A 141 -8.42 2.04 0.73
N ALA A 142 -8.27 2.57 1.93
CA ALA A 142 -9.06 3.69 2.46
C ALA A 142 -8.50 5.08 2.08
N ALA A 143 -7.33 5.17 1.48
CA ALA A 143 -6.81 6.45 0.99
C ALA A 143 -7.60 6.96 -0.21
N SER A 144 -7.73 8.28 -0.33
CA SER A 144 -8.40 8.91 -1.47
C SER A 144 -7.60 8.70 -2.76
N ARG A 145 -8.31 8.51 -3.86
CA ARG A 145 -7.73 8.51 -5.21
C ARG A 145 -7.89 9.84 -5.92
N ASP A 146 -8.51 10.81 -5.25
CA ASP A 146 -8.75 12.14 -5.77
C ASP A 146 -7.66 13.10 -5.27
N ASP A 147 -6.91 13.66 -6.21
CA ASP A 147 -5.79 14.57 -5.95
C ASP A 147 -6.21 15.97 -5.52
N VAL A 148 -7.51 16.28 -5.46
CA VAL A 148 -8.03 17.59 -5.01
C VAL A 148 -7.62 17.90 -3.56
N THR A 149 -7.50 16.86 -2.73
CA THR A 149 -7.03 17.02 -1.35
C THR A 149 -5.82 16.11 -1.11
N PRO A 150 -4.59 16.56 -1.41
CA PRO A 150 -3.40 15.71 -1.40
C PRO A 150 -3.14 14.97 -0.09
N VAL A 151 -3.42 15.58 1.05
CA VAL A 151 -3.14 14.97 2.37
C VAL A 151 -3.89 13.66 2.62
N ILE A 152 -5.07 13.46 2.03
CA ILE A 152 -5.83 12.21 2.19
C ILE A 152 -5.55 11.19 1.08
N THR A 153 -4.69 11.49 0.11
CA THR A 153 -4.16 10.51 -0.85
C THR A 153 -3.04 9.66 -0.24
N GLY A 154 -2.55 10.04 0.92
CA GLY A 154 -1.50 9.35 1.65
C GLY A 154 -2.01 8.45 2.76
N VAL A 155 -1.11 7.60 3.24
CA VAL A 155 -1.23 6.85 4.48
C VAL A 155 -0.34 7.54 5.52
N GLN A 156 -0.91 7.91 6.65
CA GLN A 156 -0.12 8.44 7.75
C GLN A 156 0.48 7.30 8.56
N LEU A 157 1.79 7.28 8.63
CA LEU A 157 2.54 6.45 9.57
C LEU A 157 2.71 7.20 10.88
N GLU A 158 2.40 6.54 11.99
CA GLU A 158 2.53 7.10 13.34
C GLU A 158 3.51 6.23 14.13
N VAL A 159 4.73 6.73 14.29
CA VAL A 159 5.80 6.03 15.01
C VAL A 159 5.68 6.33 16.50
N GLY A 160 5.38 5.30 17.28
CA GLY A 160 5.39 5.33 18.74
C GLY A 160 6.62 4.62 19.32
N ASN A 161 6.63 4.39 20.62
CA ASN A 161 7.76 3.72 21.26
C ASN A 161 7.91 2.25 20.81
N ASN A 162 6.81 1.52 20.79
CA ASN A 162 6.79 0.07 20.48
C ASN A 162 5.76 -0.28 19.39
N THR A 163 5.11 0.71 18.79
CA THR A 163 4.07 0.50 17.80
C THR A 163 4.26 1.42 16.61
N LEU A 164 3.94 0.89 15.43
CA LEU A 164 3.75 1.64 14.21
C LEU A 164 2.28 1.61 13.85
N GLY A 165 1.65 2.78 13.86
CA GLY A 165 0.28 2.96 13.39
C GLY A 165 0.26 3.36 11.93
N LEU A 166 -0.70 2.82 11.17
CA LEU A 166 -1.01 3.22 9.80
C LEU A 166 -2.46 3.69 9.77
N VAL A 167 -2.69 4.88 9.21
CA VAL A 167 -4.02 5.49 9.14
C VAL A 167 -4.27 6.04 7.74
N ALA A 168 -5.43 5.77 7.16
CA ALA A 168 -5.87 6.34 5.91
C ALA A 168 -7.36 6.69 5.94
N THR A 169 -7.76 7.67 5.16
CA THR A 169 -9.15 8.12 5.01
C THR A 169 -9.39 8.74 3.63
N ASP A 170 -10.61 8.65 3.16
CA ASP A 170 -11.11 9.35 1.97
C ASP A 170 -12.34 10.23 2.27
N ARG A 171 -12.57 10.58 3.55
CA ARG A 171 -13.73 11.30 4.11
C ARG A 171 -14.98 10.43 4.34
N TYR A 172 -15.10 9.28 3.69
CA TYR A 172 -16.23 8.36 3.84
C TYR A 172 -15.93 7.19 4.76
N ARG A 173 -14.66 6.88 4.92
CA ARG A 173 -14.14 5.77 5.72
C ARG A 173 -12.78 6.10 6.31
N VAL A 174 -12.44 5.39 7.38
CA VAL A 174 -11.13 5.44 8.02
C VAL A 174 -10.66 4.00 8.26
N ALA A 175 -9.44 3.68 7.86
CA ALA A 175 -8.80 2.43 8.21
C ALA A 175 -7.60 2.69 9.11
N VAL A 176 -7.45 1.88 10.14
CA VAL A 176 -6.34 1.93 11.11
C VAL A 176 -5.79 0.54 11.32
N ARG A 177 -4.48 0.40 11.26
CA ARG A 177 -3.76 -0.81 11.66
C ARG A 177 -2.59 -0.44 12.54
N GLU A 178 -2.38 -1.20 13.61
CA GLU A 178 -1.22 -1.09 14.48
C GLU A 178 -0.41 -2.38 14.44
N ILE A 179 0.90 -2.23 14.31
CA ILE A 179 1.86 -3.32 14.30
C ILE A 179 3.00 -3.04 15.28
N ASP A 180 3.70 -4.09 15.66
CA ASP A 180 4.86 -3.96 16.51
C ASP A 180 5.99 -3.19 15.82
N TRP A 181 6.64 -2.33 16.55
CA TRP A 181 7.72 -1.48 16.10
C TRP A 181 8.92 -1.62 17.04
N ASP A 182 10.07 -1.96 16.48
CA ASP A 182 11.33 -1.99 17.21
C ASP A 182 12.19 -0.79 16.75
N ASN A 183 12.28 0.23 17.60
CA ASN A 183 13.11 1.41 17.36
C ASN A 183 14.55 1.28 17.87
N GLY A 184 14.98 0.06 18.23
CA GLY A 184 16.29 -0.20 18.80
C GLY A 184 16.43 0.37 20.22
N THR A 185 17.56 1.01 20.48
CA THR A 185 17.90 1.55 21.81
C THR A 185 17.49 3.01 22.01
N THR A 186 16.93 3.65 21.03
CA THR A 186 16.56 5.07 21.09
C THR A 186 15.14 5.26 21.55
N SER A 187 14.98 6.00 22.63
CA SER A 187 13.69 6.57 23.05
C SER A 187 13.35 7.71 22.07
N GLY A 188 12.90 7.36 20.88
CA GLY A 188 12.50 8.34 19.87
C GLY A 188 11.25 9.09 20.30
N GLU A 189 11.20 10.38 20.00
CA GLU A 189 9.96 11.14 20.07
C GLU A 189 8.96 10.55 19.08
N ALA A 190 7.66 10.63 19.43
CA ALA A 190 6.60 10.24 18.51
C ALA A 190 6.72 11.05 17.22
N GLN A 191 6.78 10.35 16.09
CA GLN A 191 6.91 10.96 14.75
C GLN A 191 5.76 10.53 13.87
N THR A 192 5.39 11.39 12.94
CA THR A 192 4.42 11.07 11.90
C THR A 192 5.04 11.27 10.52
N ALA A 193 4.65 10.44 9.56
CA ALA A 193 5.08 10.55 8.18
C ALA A 193 3.90 10.25 7.24
N LEU A 194 3.58 11.20 6.36
CA LEU A 194 2.50 11.04 5.40
C LEU A 194 3.06 10.57 4.06
N VAL A 195 2.89 9.28 3.77
CA VAL A 195 3.45 8.60 2.60
C VAL A 195 2.38 8.46 1.52
N PRO A 196 2.68 8.77 0.24
CA PRO A 196 1.74 8.52 -0.84
C PRO A 196 1.27 7.06 -0.84
N ALA A 197 -0.04 6.83 -0.79
CA ALA A 197 -0.61 5.49 -0.64
C ALA A 197 -0.22 4.54 -1.78
N ARG A 198 -0.15 5.04 -3.00
CA ARG A 198 0.28 4.26 -4.17
C ARG A 198 1.71 3.77 -4.02
N THR A 199 2.62 4.64 -3.62
CA THR A 199 4.03 4.31 -3.38
C THR A 199 4.16 3.29 -2.26
N LEU A 200 3.46 3.51 -1.14
CA LEU A 200 3.50 2.60 0.01
C LEU A 200 2.95 1.21 -0.34
N THR A 201 1.90 1.13 -1.14
CA THR A 201 1.35 -0.14 -1.64
C THR A 201 2.37 -0.93 -2.45
N GLU A 202 3.10 -0.27 -3.35
CA GLU A 202 4.15 -0.93 -4.14
C GLU A 202 5.35 -1.35 -3.27
N ILE A 203 5.70 -0.56 -2.26
CA ILE A 203 6.72 -0.92 -1.26
C ILE A 203 6.31 -2.17 -0.49
N GLY A 204 5.07 -2.25 -0.01
CA GLY A 204 4.55 -3.43 0.68
C GLY A 204 4.61 -4.70 -0.17
N LYS A 205 4.23 -4.62 -1.42
CA LYS A 205 4.34 -5.75 -2.38
C LYS A 205 5.79 -6.16 -2.64
N THR A 206 6.69 -5.19 -2.71
CA THR A 206 8.11 -5.43 -3.02
C THR A 206 8.84 -6.10 -1.86
N PHE A 207 8.58 -5.67 -0.63
CA PHE A 207 9.30 -6.12 0.56
C PHE A 207 8.58 -7.19 1.39
N GLY A 208 7.37 -7.61 1.01
CA GLY A 208 6.52 -8.49 1.82
C GLY A 208 7.10 -9.86 2.20
N HIS A 209 8.17 -10.30 1.55
CA HIS A 209 8.85 -11.58 1.82
C HIS A 209 10.27 -11.42 2.34
N SER A 210 10.66 -10.22 2.73
CA SER A 210 12.05 -9.89 3.07
C SER A 210 12.46 -10.16 4.53
N GLY A 211 11.61 -10.80 5.32
CA GLY A 211 11.84 -11.01 6.76
C GLY A 211 11.62 -9.75 7.58
N THR A 212 12.52 -8.78 7.51
CA THR A 212 12.43 -7.52 8.26
C THR A 212 12.66 -6.32 7.34
N VAL A 213 11.84 -5.28 7.51
CA VAL A 213 11.99 -3.99 6.83
C VAL A 213 12.48 -2.93 7.81
N SER A 214 13.53 -2.22 7.43
CA SER A 214 14.03 -1.05 8.14
C SER A 214 13.37 0.20 7.59
N ILE A 215 12.84 1.06 8.45
CA ILE A 215 12.17 2.30 8.09
C ILE A 215 12.88 3.47 8.76
N SER A 216 13.33 4.44 7.97
CA SER A 216 13.99 5.66 8.43
C SER A 216 13.26 6.89 7.94
N ILE A 217 13.07 7.88 8.80
CA ILE A 217 12.48 9.17 8.47
C ILE A 217 13.54 10.25 8.66
N THR A 218 13.72 11.08 7.66
CA THR A 218 14.68 12.19 7.69
C THR A 218 13.98 13.50 7.36
N ASN A 219 14.27 14.52 8.15
CA ASN A 219 13.86 15.89 7.89
C ASN A 219 15.14 16.75 7.75
N ARG A 220 15.59 16.96 6.52
CA ARG A 220 16.80 17.74 6.18
C ARG A 220 16.53 18.67 5.00
N ASP A 221 17.13 19.84 5.00
CA ASP A 221 17.13 20.78 3.89
C ASP A 221 15.73 21.10 3.33
N ASP A 222 14.76 21.32 4.20
CA ASP A 222 13.35 21.54 3.84
C ASP A 222 12.66 20.37 3.09
N ARG A 223 13.32 19.20 3.06
CA ARG A 223 12.75 17.96 2.50
C ARG A 223 12.50 16.94 3.58
N GLU A 224 11.29 16.44 3.59
CA GLU A 224 10.90 15.31 4.43
C GLU A 224 10.91 14.03 3.59
N LEU A 225 11.72 13.07 3.99
CA LEU A 225 11.93 11.81 3.28
C LEU A 225 11.70 10.62 4.21
N ILE A 226 11.21 9.54 3.64
CA ILE A 226 11.14 8.23 4.28
C ILE A 226 11.84 7.19 3.42
N ALA A 227 12.63 6.32 4.04
CA ALA A 227 13.30 5.22 3.37
C ALA A 227 12.89 3.87 3.96
N PHE A 228 12.68 2.91 3.08
CA PHE A 228 12.38 1.51 3.40
C PHE A 228 13.48 0.63 2.84
N THR A 229 14.12 -0.15 3.68
CA THR A 229 15.27 -0.98 3.30
C THR A 229 15.09 -2.42 3.73
N ALA A 230 15.30 -3.35 2.82
CA ALA A 230 15.38 -4.79 3.06
C ALA A 230 16.16 -5.47 1.92
N ASP A 231 16.91 -6.52 2.21
CA ASP A 231 17.60 -7.35 1.21
C ASP A 231 18.45 -6.56 0.20
N LYS A 232 19.20 -5.56 0.67
CA LYS A 232 20.01 -4.64 -0.15
C LYS A 232 19.19 -3.80 -1.15
N LYS A 233 17.91 -3.70 -0.96
CA LYS A 233 16.99 -2.83 -1.71
C LYS A 233 16.55 -1.68 -0.83
N THR A 234 16.56 -0.48 -1.36
CA THR A 234 16.08 0.72 -0.66
C THR A 234 15.13 1.49 -1.56
N VAL A 235 13.97 1.83 -1.01
CA VAL A 235 13.03 2.76 -1.65
C VAL A 235 12.92 3.99 -0.77
N THR A 236 13.13 5.17 -1.34
CA THR A 236 13.01 6.45 -0.65
C THR A 236 11.89 7.25 -1.30
N SER A 237 11.02 7.84 -0.50
CA SER A 237 9.90 8.66 -0.96
C SER A 237 9.90 10.03 -0.28
N LEU A 238 9.53 11.06 -1.04
CA LEU A 238 9.09 12.32 -0.46
C LEU A 238 7.81 12.09 0.33
N LEU A 239 7.68 12.81 1.44
CA LEU A 239 6.45 12.84 2.24
C LEU A 239 5.49 13.91 1.69
N ILE A 240 4.20 13.66 1.83
CA ILE A 240 3.17 14.63 1.51
C ILE A 240 3.18 15.71 2.60
N LYS A 241 3.23 16.97 2.20
CA LYS A 241 3.16 18.11 3.12
C LYS A 241 1.72 18.46 3.46
N GLY A 242 1.48 18.77 4.71
CA GLY A 242 0.18 19.20 5.20
C GLY A 242 -0.26 18.46 6.46
N ASN A 243 -1.39 18.88 7.00
CA ASN A 243 -1.95 18.28 8.21
C ASN A 243 -2.96 17.19 7.86
N PHE A 244 -2.64 15.96 8.22
CA PHE A 244 -3.58 14.85 8.13
C PHE A 244 -4.74 15.06 9.12
N PRO A 245 -6.00 14.84 8.72
CA PRO A 245 -7.13 15.04 9.62
C PRO A 245 -7.08 14.11 10.84
N PRO A 246 -7.48 14.60 12.05
CA PRO A 246 -7.38 13.83 13.29
C PRO A 246 -8.51 12.79 13.38
N VAL A 247 -8.52 11.82 12.49
CA VAL A 247 -9.62 10.85 12.32
C VAL A 247 -9.71 9.79 13.41
N ARG A 248 -8.64 9.56 14.19
CA ARG A 248 -8.69 8.62 15.32
C ARG A 248 -9.74 8.97 16.35
N ARG A 249 -10.03 10.24 16.56
CA ARG A 249 -11.07 10.70 17.47
C ARG A 249 -12.51 10.34 17.04
N LEU A 250 -12.68 9.90 15.80
CA LEU A 250 -14.00 9.47 15.29
C LEU A 250 -14.37 8.06 15.76
N PHE A 251 -13.40 7.28 16.21
CA PHE A 251 -13.63 5.93 16.72
C PHE A 251 -14.33 5.99 18.08
N PRO A 252 -15.41 5.20 18.28
CA PRO A 252 -16.12 5.17 19.53
C PRO A 252 -15.28 4.50 20.64
N GLU A 253 -15.36 5.02 21.86
CA GLU A 253 -14.70 4.43 23.03
C GLU A 253 -15.44 3.18 23.51
N GLN A 254 -16.78 3.19 23.43
CA GLN A 254 -17.64 2.09 23.82
C GLN A 254 -18.76 1.86 22.81
N VAL A 255 -19.10 0.61 22.62
CA VAL A 255 -20.19 0.21 21.72
C VAL A 255 -21.05 -0.87 22.40
N ASP A 256 -22.33 -0.57 22.56
CA ASP A 256 -23.31 -1.46 23.18
C ASP A 256 -24.19 -2.18 22.16
N ASN A 257 -24.20 -1.73 20.92
CA ASN A 257 -25.05 -2.23 19.83
C ASN A 257 -24.19 -2.72 18.68
N TYR A 258 -24.15 -4.03 18.47
CA TYR A 258 -23.33 -4.65 17.43
C TYR A 258 -23.92 -5.97 16.94
N ALA A 259 -23.50 -6.38 15.76
CA ALA A 259 -23.80 -7.68 15.19
C ALA A 259 -22.52 -8.46 14.87
N VAL A 260 -22.59 -9.78 15.03
CA VAL A 260 -21.53 -10.71 14.63
C VAL A 260 -22.04 -11.56 13.46
N ILE A 261 -21.29 -11.56 12.38
CA ILE A 261 -21.67 -12.22 11.12
C ILE A 261 -20.47 -13.04 10.61
N ASN A 262 -20.73 -14.15 9.92
CA ASN A 262 -19.68 -14.84 9.17
C ASN A 262 -19.18 -13.94 8.04
N THR A 263 -17.88 -13.69 8.02
CA THR A 263 -17.26 -12.73 7.10
C THR A 263 -17.44 -13.13 5.64
N ALA A 264 -17.21 -14.39 5.30
CA ALA A 264 -17.35 -14.89 3.93
C ALA A 264 -18.81 -14.84 3.45
N GLU A 265 -19.78 -15.20 4.29
CA GLU A 265 -21.21 -15.12 3.96
C GLU A 265 -21.64 -13.69 3.69
N LEU A 266 -21.20 -12.74 4.51
CA LEU A 266 -21.52 -11.31 4.32
C LEU A 266 -20.91 -10.75 3.04
N ILE A 267 -19.66 -11.11 2.73
CA ILE A 267 -18.99 -10.73 1.48
C ILE A 267 -19.77 -11.24 0.27
N GLU A 268 -20.10 -12.53 0.24
CA GLU A 268 -20.80 -13.15 -0.89
C GLU A 268 -22.23 -12.64 -1.05
N ALA A 269 -22.96 -12.45 0.05
CA ALA A 269 -24.29 -11.86 0.01
C ALA A 269 -24.27 -10.41 -0.49
N THR A 270 -23.33 -9.60 -0.03
CA THR A 270 -23.13 -8.23 -0.50
C THR A 270 -22.83 -8.20 -2.00
N ARG A 271 -21.96 -9.07 -2.49
CA ARG A 271 -21.65 -9.19 -3.92
C ARG A 271 -22.88 -9.56 -4.75
N ARG A 272 -23.66 -10.57 -4.31
CA ARG A 272 -24.85 -10.99 -5.04
C ARG A 272 -25.91 -9.92 -5.10
N VAL A 273 -26.30 -9.36 -3.97
CA VAL A 273 -27.38 -8.36 -3.90
C VAL A 273 -26.98 -7.07 -4.63
N SER A 274 -25.70 -6.71 -4.64
CA SER A 274 -25.23 -5.52 -5.34
C SER A 274 -25.26 -5.62 -6.87
N LEU A 275 -25.46 -6.82 -7.44
CA LEU A 275 -25.53 -7.01 -8.91
C LEU A 275 -26.64 -6.19 -9.59
N VAL A 276 -27.71 -5.90 -8.87
CA VAL A 276 -28.86 -5.15 -9.39
C VAL A 276 -28.86 -3.68 -9.01
N LEU A 277 -27.84 -3.22 -8.27
CA LEU A 277 -27.69 -1.82 -7.91
C LEU A 277 -27.25 -0.97 -9.09
N GLU A 278 -27.81 0.23 -9.15
CA GLU A 278 -27.27 1.28 -9.97
C GLU A 278 -25.90 1.75 -9.46
N ARG A 279 -25.11 2.33 -10.35
CA ARG A 279 -23.80 2.87 -10.03
C ARG A 279 -23.93 3.90 -8.90
N GLU A 280 -23.03 3.84 -7.94
CA GLU A 280 -22.98 4.73 -6.76
C GLU A 280 -24.12 4.57 -5.74
N ALA A 281 -25.03 3.62 -5.93
CA ALA A 281 -26.09 3.34 -4.96
C ALA A 281 -25.59 2.54 -3.75
N ALA A 282 -26.36 2.56 -2.67
CA ALA A 282 -26.07 1.84 -1.45
C ALA A 282 -27.08 0.68 -1.23
N LEU A 283 -26.63 -0.39 -0.56
CA LEU A 283 -27.47 -1.46 -0.07
C LEU A 283 -28.06 -1.11 1.29
N ARG A 284 -29.28 -1.55 1.53
CA ARG A 284 -29.90 -1.53 2.85
C ARG A 284 -29.56 -2.81 3.61
N TYR A 285 -29.08 -2.67 4.82
CA TYR A 285 -28.78 -3.75 5.76
C TYR A 285 -29.69 -3.60 6.97
N THR A 286 -30.55 -4.60 7.20
CA THR A 286 -31.49 -4.62 8.32
C THR A 286 -31.08 -5.72 9.30
N PHE A 287 -30.66 -5.33 10.50
CA PHE A 287 -30.23 -6.21 11.57
C PHE A 287 -31.36 -6.37 12.58
N THR A 288 -31.80 -7.61 12.77
CA THR A 288 -32.84 -7.96 13.71
C THR A 288 -32.44 -9.15 14.58
N ALA A 289 -33.29 -9.53 15.53
CA ALA A 289 -33.08 -10.74 16.33
C ALA A 289 -33.04 -12.03 15.49
N ASP A 290 -33.67 -12.01 14.30
CA ASP A 290 -33.73 -13.15 13.38
C ASP A 290 -32.56 -13.24 12.40
N GLY A 291 -31.69 -12.22 12.33
CA GLY A 291 -30.53 -12.18 11.45
C GLY A 291 -30.36 -10.87 10.71
N LEU A 292 -29.74 -10.95 9.54
CA LEU A 292 -29.46 -9.81 8.68
C LEU A 292 -30.13 -9.98 7.32
N THR A 293 -30.85 -8.97 6.87
CA THR A 293 -31.40 -8.89 5.53
C THR A 293 -30.73 -7.77 4.73
N LEU A 294 -30.22 -8.12 3.53
CA LEU A 294 -29.65 -7.20 2.56
C LEU A 294 -30.67 -6.95 1.45
N GLU A 295 -30.86 -5.70 1.08
CA GLU A 295 -31.82 -5.33 0.04
C GLU A 295 -31.22 -4.27 -0.90
N ALA A 296 -31.36 -4.51 -2.21
CA ALA A 296 -31.14 -3.51 -3.24
C ALA A 296 -32.47 -2.84 -3.56
N ILE A 297 -32.63 -1.58 -3.12
CA ILE A 297 -33.84 -0.78 -3.30
C ILE A 297 -33.52 0.39 -4.23
N GLY A 298 -34.39 0.68 -5.19
CA GLY A 298 -34.32 1.88 -6.02
C GLY A 298 -34.23 1.69 -7.52
N SER A 299 -34.24 0.45 -8.00
CA SER A 299 -34.37 0.17 -9.44
C SER A 299 -35.78 -0.37 -9.77
N GLU A 300 -36.45 0.24 -10.75
CA GLU A 300 -37.69 -0.28 -11.28
C GLU A 300 -37.48 -1.55 -12.12
N GLN A 301 -36.27 -1.76 -12.61
CA GLN A 301 -35.91 -2.84 -13.55
C GLN A 301 -35.51 -4.14 -12.86
N ALA A 302 -34.86 -4.03 -11.70
CA ALA A 302 -34.38 -5.18 -10.95
C ALA A 302 -34.30 -4.89 -9.45
N GLN A 303 -34.62 -5.88 -8.65
CA GLN A 303 -34.56 -5.85 -7.19
C GLN A 303 -33.95 -7.15 -6.68
N ALA A 304 -33.25 -7.07 -5.55
CA ALA A 304 -32.71 -8.24 -4.87
C ALA A 304 -32.86 -8.13 -3.36
N SER A 305 -33.02 -9.26 -2.72
CA SER A 305 -33.03 -9.39 -1.27
C SER A 305 -32.44 -10.73 -0.88
N GLU A 306 -31.65 -10.74 0.17
CA GLU A 306 -31.03 -11.95 0.72
C GLU A 306 -30.93 -11.84 2.24
N SER A 307 -31.25 -12.94 2.94
CA SER A 307 -31.08 -13.01 4.39
C SER A 307 -30.02 -14.01 4.77
N ILE A 308 -29.19 -13.63 5.73
CA ILE A 308 -28.11 -14.44 6.30
C ILE A 308 -28.15 -14.43 7.82
N ASP A 309 -27.50 -15.40 8.44
CA ASP A 309 -27.40 -15.47 9.89
C ASP A 309 -26.55 -14.31 10.43
N ALA A 310 -27.01 -13.72 11.52
CA ALA A 310 -26.30 -12.73 12.29
C ALA A 310 -26.74 -12.77 13.74
N LEU A 311 -25.82 -12.54 14.65
CA LEU A 311 -26.08 -12.43 16.09
C LEU A 311 -26.07 -10.96 16.48
N LEU A 312 -27.24 -10.42 16.76
CA LEU A 312 -27.42 -9.04 17.20
C LEU A 312 -27.38 -8.92 18.72
N THR A 313 -26.55 -8.01 19.21
CA THR A 313 -26.57 -7.54 20.60
C THR A 313 -27.03 -6.09 20.62
N GLY A 314 -28.08 -5.82 21.37
CA GLY A 314 -28.65 -4.47 21.43
C GLY A 314 -29.91 -4.33 20.58
N GLN A 315 -30.10 -3.16 20.02
CA GLN A 315 -31.32 -2.80 19.31
C GLN A 315 -31.26 -3.15 17.82
N GLU A 316 -32.41 -3.50 17.26
CA GLU A 316 -32.56 -3.61 15.81
C GLU A 316 -32.12 -2.33 15.12
N THR A 317 -31.38 -2.49 14.03
CA THR A 317 -30.71 -1.37 13.36
C THR A 317 -30.79 -1.53 11.85
N VAL A 318 -31.06 -0.44 11.17
CA VAL A 318 -31.05 -0.35 9.71
C VAL A 318 -29.98 0.65 9.29
N VAL A 319 -29.10 0.23 8.39
CA VAL A 319 -28.06 1.09 7.81
C VAL A 319 -28.00 0.92 6.30
N SER A 320 -27.65 1.97 5.61
CA SER A 320 -27.42 1.97 4.17
C SER A 320 -25.94 2.17 3.89
N LEU A 321 -25.30 1.17 3.29
CA LEU A 321 -23.85 1.16 3.08
C LEU A 321 -23.51 0.99 1.59
N LYS A 322 -22.49 1.72 1.15
CA LYS A 322 -21.92 1.55 -0.18
C LYS A 322 -21.20 0.20 -0.24
N PRO A 323 -21.60 -0.73 -1.14
CA PRO A 323 -21.08 -2.10 -1.14
C PRO A 323 -19.57 -2.20 -1.23
N GLN A 324 -18.96 -1.41 -2.12
CA GLN A 324 -17.51 -1.46 -2.31
C GLN A 324 -16.73 -1.04 -1.04
N PHE A 325 -17.22 -0.04 -0.31
CA PHE A 325 -16.58 0.39 0.92
C PHE A 325 -16.69 -0.66 2.04
N LEU A 326 -17.84 -1.33 2.12
CA LEU A 326 -18.00 -2.44 3.05
C LEU A 326 -17.11 -3.63 2.67
N LEU A 327 -17.05 -4.00 1.38
CA LEU A 327 -16.23 -5.10 0.89
C LEU A 327 -14.74 -4.86 1.14
N ASP A 328 -14.27 -3.63 0.98
CA ASP A 328 -12.89 -3.26 1.28
C ASP A 328 -12.53 -3.48 2.76
N GLY A 329 -13.43 -3.09 3.67
CA GLY A 329 -13.26 -3.33 5.09
C GLY A 329 -13.34 -4.81 5.47
N LEU A 330 -14.32 -5.54 4.93
CA LEU A 330 -14.48 -6.98 5.18
C LEU A 330 -13.30 -7.81 4.65
N GLY A 331 -12.77 -7.45 3.49
CA GLY A 331 -11.61 -8.11 2.91
C GLY A 331 -10.32 -7.95 3.73
N ALA A 332 -10.29 -6.97 4.63
CA ALA A 332 -9.14 -6.63 5.46
C ALA A 332 -9.20 -7.18 6.90
N VAL A 333 -10.33 -7.67 7.39
CA VAL A 333 -10.43 -8.14 8.79
C VAL A 333 -9.69 -9.45 9.03
N HIS A 334 -9.52 -10.30 8.03
CA HIS A 334 -8.80 -11.58 8.07
C HIS A 334 -9.24 -12.49 9.22
N SER A 335 -10.52 -12.53 9.52
CA SER A 335 -11.11 -13.40 10.55
C SER A 335 -12.36 -14.09 10.03
N GLU A 336 -12.70 -15.26 10.58
CA GLU A 336 -13.87 -16.04 10.20
C GLU A 336 -15.17 -15.27 10.43
N PHE A 337 -15.23 -14.55 11.54
CA PHE A 337 -16.37 -13.67 11.88
C PHE A 337 -15.93 -12.21 11.86
N VAL A 338 -16.89 -11.34 11.65
CA VAL A 338 -16.72 -9.89 11.72
C VAL A 338 -17.72 -9.32 12.71
N ARG A 339 -17.28 -8.32 13.45
CA ARG A 339 -18.16 -7.51 14.31
C ARG A 339 -18.44 -6.19 13.63
N ILE A 340 -19.71 -5.88 13.45
CA ILE A 340 -20.20 -4.61 12.97
C ILE A 340 -20.88 -3.89 14.13
N SER A 341 -20.27 -2.80 14.57
CA SER A 341 -20.72 -2.03 15.70
C SER A 341 -21.39 -0.74 15.24
N PHE A 342 -22.54 -0.43 15.82
CA PHE A 342 -23.36 0.73 15.46
C PHE A 342 -23.14 1.83 16.49
N THR A 343 -22.84 3.04 16.01
CA THR A 343 -22.65 4.19 16.89
C THR A 343 -23.90 5.05 16.92
N LYS A 344 -24.15 5.68 18.06
CA LYS A 344 -25.25 6.63 18.22
C LYS A 344 -24.80 8.02 17.81
N THR A 345 -25.69 8.80 17.21
CA THR A 345 -25.50 10.23 16.96
C THR A 345 -26.53 11.05 17.73
N GLU A 346 -26.18 12.27 18.03
CA GLU A 346 -27.11 13.23 18.64
C GLU A 346 -28.26 13.60 17.71
N ASN A 347 -28.05 13.49 16.41
CA ASN A 347 -29.07 13.78 15.40
C ASN A 347 -29.72 12.47 14.88
N PRO A 348 -30.98 12.20 15.21
CA PRO A 348 -31.66 10.97 14.79
C PRO A 348 -31.87 10.83 13.27
N ASN A 349 -31.71 11.91 12.52
CA ASN A 349 -31.81 11.89 11.05
C ASN A 349 -30.47 11.65 10.35
N LYS A 350 -29.38 11.60 11.10
CA LYS A 350 -28.04 11.37 10.56
C LYS A 350 -27.46 10.09 11.17
N PRO A 351 -27.25 9.02 10.38
CA PRO A 351 -26.72 7.78 10.92
C PRO A 351 -25.29 7.98 11.41
N GLY A 352 -24.95 7.33 12.52
CA GLY A 352 -23.59 7.28 13.03
C GLY A 352 -22.72 6.35 12.22
N PRO A 353 -21.38 6.52 12.26
CA PRO A 353 -20.46 5.63 11.58
C PRO A 353 -20.57 4.20 12.12
N VAL A 354 -20.32 3.24 11.23
CA VAL A 354 -20.30 1.81 11.52
C VAL A 354 -18.84 1.39 11.71
N LEU A 355 -18.54 0.73 12.83
CA LEU A 355 -17.20 0.23 13.13
C LEU A 355 -17.11 -1.26 12.78
N ILE A 356 -16.16 -1.63 11.96
CA ILE A 356 -15.86 -3.00 11.56
C ILE A 356 -14.56 -3.45 12.23
N THR A 357 -14.64 -4.55 12.97
CA THR A 357 -13.53 -5.16 13.69
C THR A 357 -13.52 -6.67 13.52
N SER A 358 -12.36 -7.28 13.75
CA SER A 358 -12.24 -8.74 13.71
C SER A 358 -12.96 -9.41 14.87
N GLN A 359 -13.43 -10.62 14.61
CA GLN A 359 -14.12 -11.46 15.58
C GLN A 359 -13.60 -12.89 15.44
N THR A 360 -13.01 -13.43 16.48
CA THR A 360 -12.39 -14.77 16.45
C THR A 360 -13.43 -15.89 16.36
N SER A 361 -14.51 -15.76 17.14
CA SER A 361 -15.62 -16.69 17.15
C SER A 361 -16.95 -15.93 17.37
N LYS A 362 -18.07 -16.63 17.40
CA LYS A 362 -19.37 -16.01 17.67
C LYS A 362 -19.40 -15.25 19.00
N ASP A 363 -18.63 -15.70 19.96
CA ASP A 363 -18.66 -15.18 21.34
C ASP A 363 -17.36 -14.42 21.75
N GLN A 364 -16.34 -14.39 20.90
CA GLN A 364 -15.04 -13.79 21.24
C GLN A 364 -14.62 -12.75 20.21
N SER A 365 -14.34 -11.54 20.70
CA SER A 365 -13.70 -10.50 19.90
C SER A 365 -12.32 -10.95 19.42
N GLY A 366 -11.93 -10.48 18.25
CA GLY A 366 -10.60 -10.69 17.71
C GLY A 366 -9.59 -9.64 18.18
N SER A 367 -8.52 -9.49 17.42
CA SER A 367 -7.51 -8.46 17.67
C SER A 367 -8.07 -7.06 17.41
N ASP A 368 -7.71 -6.10 18.23
CA ASP A 368 -8.01 -4.68 18.04
C ASP A 368 -7.00 -3.96 17.15
N SER A 369 -6.05 -4.69 16.57
CA SER A 369 -4.97 -4.11 15.77
C SER A 369 -5.44 -3.49 14.45
N TYR A 370 -6.56 -3.99 13.89
CA TYR A 370 -7.22 -3.44 12.71
C TYR A 370 -8.62 -2.93 13.05
N LYS A 371 -8.92 -1.71 12.62
CA LYS A 371 -10.23 -1.08 12.77
C LYS A 371 -10.60 -0.33 11.50
N TYR A 372 -11.83 -0.47 11.10
CA TYR A 372 -12.37 0.20 9.91
C TYR A 372 -13.67 0.88 10.24
N LEU A 373 -13.73 2.20 10.02
CA LEU A 373 -14.90 3.02 10.30
C LEU A 373 -15.50 3.49 8.98
N LEU A 374 -16.79 3.22 8.79
CA LEU A 374 -17.51 3.52 7.55
C LEU A 374 -18.73 4.40 7.83
N GLN A 375 -18.81 5.55 7.14
CA GLN A 375 -19.96 6.43 7.21
C GLN A 375 -21.12 5.86 6.37
N PRO A 376 -22.28 5.56 6.96
CA PRO A 376 -23.47 5.13 6.21
C PRO A 376 -24.03 6.27 5.34
N ASN A 377 -24.69 5.88 4.26
CA ASN A 377 -25.53 6.77 3.46
C ASN A 377 -26.83 7.11 4.20
N LEU A 378 -27.47 8.20 3.83
CA LEU A 378 -28.82 8.51 4.31
C LEU A 378 -29.79 7.42 3.84
N LEU A 379 -30.69 7.01 4.74
CA LEU A 379 -31.77 6.10 4.37
C LEU A 379 -32.75 6.86 3.48
N LEU A 380 -32.95 6.35 2.27
CA LEU A 380 -34.03 6.81 1.39
C LEU A 380 -35.35 6.39 2.02
N ARG A 381 -36.29 7.35 2.18
CA ARG A 381 -37.65 7.14 2.69
C ARG A 381 -38.52 6.50 1.64
#